data_3fea735d020164dcb722b6321ffe3a95
#
_entry.id   3fea735d020164dcb722b6321ffe3a95
#
_cell.length_a   1.000
_cell.length_b   1.000
_cell.length_c   1.000
_cell.angle_alpha   90.00
_cell.angle_beta   90.00
_cell.angle_gamma   90.00
#
_symmetry.space_group_name_H-M   'P 1'
#
loop_
_entity.id
_entity.type
_entity.pdbx_description
1 polymer ?
#
loop_
_entity_poly.entity_id
_entity_poly.type
_entity_poly.pdbx_seq_one_letter_code
_entity_poly.pdbx_strand_id
1 'polypeptide(L)'
;MATQSTDGFVLNQTMLRIKDPSRSIPFYEDVLGMTLIDRFDFPEMAFSLYFLGYVVGEIPTDPKARAKWLFEQSALLELTHNHGSEDDPDISYHNGNEDPRGFGHIGISVPDVQAACNRFDAHGVEFVKRPDDGQMKGLAFIKDPDGYWIEILSSQGLATLVRG
;
A
#
# COMPACT_ATOMS: atom_id res chain seq x y z
N MET A 1 -29.73 26.66 2.44
CA MET A 1 -29.19 25.88 1.31
C MET A 1 -29.16 24.43 1.78
N ALA A 2 -29.78 23.51 1.06
CA ALA A 2 -29.68 22.08 1.38
C ALA A 2 -28.22 21.68 1.17
N THR A 3 -27.56 21.14 2.19
CA THR A 3 -26.24 20.53 2.06
C THR A 3 -26.40 19.32 1.14
N GLN A 4 -25.64 19.27 0.03
CA GLN A 4 -25.61 18.09 -0.83
C GLN A 4 -25.13 16.91 0.01
N SER A 5 -25.81 15.76 -0.14
CA SER A 5 -25.42 14.52 0.54
C SER A 5 -24.05 14.04 0.03
N THR A 6 -23.26 13.46 0.93
CA THR A 6 -22.03 12.73 0.62
C THR A 6 -22.27 11.21 0.53
N ASP A 7 -23.54 10.80 0.45
CA ASP A 7 -23.88 9.39 0.30
C ASP A 7 -23.21 8.81 -0.95
N GLY A 8 -22.56 7.68 -0.80
CA GLY A 8 -21.78 7.03 -1.86
C GLY A 8 -20.35 7.54 -2.05
N PHE A 9 -19.90 8.52 -1.28
CA PHE A 9 -18.47 8.86 -1.26
C PHE A 9 -17.68 7.74 -0.60
N VAL A 10 -16.54 7.39 -1.19
CA VAL A 10 -15.64 6.35 -0.69
C VAL A 10 -14.19 6.81 -0.85
N LEU A 11 -13.37 6.56 0.15
CA LEU A 11 -11.91 6.69 0.00
C LEU A 11 -11.42 5.50 -0.81
N ASN A 12 -11.36 5.67 -2.13
CA ASN A 12 -11.09 4.59 -3.06
C ASN A 12 -9.65 4.11 -2.99
N GLN A 13 -8.67 5.02 -3.13
CA GLN A 13 -7.26 4.62 -3.16
C GLN A 13 -6.32 5.61 -2.48
N THR A 14 -5.13 5.11 -2.16
CA THR A 14 -3.92 5.90 -1.87
C THR A 14 -2.93 5.69 -3.00
N MET A 15 -2.39 6.77 -3.57
CA MET A 15 -1.41 6.69 -4.65
C MET A 15 0.01 6.81 -4.11
N LEU A 16 0.88 5.87 -4.53
CA LEU A 16 2.32 5.92 -4.31
C LEU A 16 3.04 5.85 -5.66
N ARG A 17 4.10 6.64 -5.83
CA ARG A 17 5.00 6.49 -6.98
C ARG A 17 5.98 5.36 -6.72
N ILE A 18 6.15 4.50 -7.71
CA ILE A 18 7.13 3.42 -7.68
C ILE A 18 8.18 3.63 -8.77
N LYS A 19 9.43 3.30 -8.46
CA LYS A 19 10.54 3.43 -9.38
C LYS A 19 10.54 2.32 -10.43
N ASP A 20 10.30 1.08 -9.99
CA ASP A 20 10.40 -0.13 -10.84
C ASP A 20 9.26 -1.10 -10.51
N PRO A 21 8.28 -1.26 -11.42
CA PRO A 21 7.18 -2.19 -11.23
C PRO A 21 7.62 -3.65 -11.05
N SER A 22 8.75 -4.04 -11.65
CA SER A 22 9.28 -5.40 -11.54
C SER A 22 9.73 -5.76 -10.12
N ARG A 23 9.98 -4.76 -9.28
CA ARG A 23 10.30 -4.90 -7.86
C ARG A 23 9.09 -4.70 -6.97
N SER A 24 8.30 -3.66 -7.26
CA SER A 24 7.21 -3.25 -6.38
C SER A 24 6.00 -4.16 -6.50
N ILE A 25 5.58 -4.58 -7.71
CA ILE A 25 4.42 -5.45 -7.87
C ILE A 25 4.60 -6.80 -7.14
N PRO A 26 5.71 -7.56 -7.32
CA PRO A 26 5.92 -8.79 -6.56
C PRO A 26 5.98 -8.57 -5.04
N PHE A 27 6.51 -7.44 -4.57
CA PHE A 27 6.49 -7.13 -3.15
C PHE A 27 5.06 -7.07 -2.60
N TYR A 28 4.18 -6.32 -3.26
CA TYR A 28 2.80 -6.18 -2.80
C TYR A 28 1.98 -7.47 -2.99
N GLU A 29 2.23 -8.26 -4.05
CA GLU A 29 1.54 -9.53 -4.28
C GLU A 29 2.10 -10.67 -3.41
N ASP A 30 3.40 -10.94 -3.51
CA ASP A 30 4.00 -12.14 -2.91
C ASP A 30 4.30 -11.96 -1.41
N VAL A 31 4.73 -10.77 -0.99
CA VAL A 31 5.08 -10.51 0.41
C VAL A 31 3.83 -10.12 1.21
N LEU A 32 3.08 -9.14 0.73
CA LEU A 32 1.91 -8.61 1.44
C LEU A 32 0.60 -9.35 1.12
N GLY A 33 0.57 -10.16 0.04
CA GLY A 33 -0.61 -10.96 -0.32
C GLY A 33 -1.76 -10.14 -0.92
N MET A 34 -1.48 -8.96 -1.48
CA MET A 34 -2.46 -8.21 -2.23
C MET A 34 -2.71 -8.84 -3.60
N THR A 35 -3.85 -8.53 -4.20
CA THR A 35 -4.16 -8.92 -5.57
C THR A 35 -3.97 -7.73 -6.49
N LEU A 36 -3.21 -7.90 -7.58
CA LEU A 36 -3.19 -6.95 -8.68
C LEU A 36 -4.53 -7.03 -9.42
N ILE A 37 -5.34 -5.99 -9.30
CA ILE A 37 -6.71 -5.93 -9.81
C ILE A 37 -6.73 -5.54 -11.28
N ASP A 38 -6.04 -4.45 -11.61
CA ASP A 38 -5.96 -3.94 -12.97
C ASP A 38 -4.71 -3.09 -13.20
N ARG A 39 -4.37 -2.90 -14.48
CA ARG A 39 -3.31 -2.01 -14.95
C ARG A 39 -3.86 -1.11 -16.04
N PHE A 40 -3.54 0.19 -15.96
CA PHE A 40 -3.87 1.17 -17.00
C PHE A 40 -2.59 1.81 -17.53
N ASP A 41 -2.36 1.72 -18.83
CA ASP A 41 -1.19 2.29 -19.48
C ASP A 41 -1.54 3.58 -20.22
N PHE A 42 -0.73 4.62 -20.02
CA PHE A 42 -0.86 5.94 -20.65
C PHE A 42 0.44 6.30 -21.37
N PRO A 43 0.76 5.64 -22.50
CA PRO A 43 2.05 5.79 -23.17
C PRO A 43 2.32 7.23 -23.63
N GLU A 44 1.30 7.97 -24.09
CA GLU A 44 1.44 9.37 -24.50
C GLU A 44 1.80 10.31 -23.33
N MET A 45 1.51 9.90 -22.10
CA MET A 45 1.83 10.63 -20.88
C MET A 45 3.00 10.00 -20.11
N ALA A 46 3.60 8.94 -20.65
CA ALA A 46 4.74 8.21 -20.12
C ALA A 46 4.55 7.72 -18.68
N PHE A 47 3.37 7.15 -18.35
CA PHE A 47 3.16 6.47 -17.07
C PHE A 47 2.18 5.28 -17.18
N SER A 48 2.24 4.43 -16.17
CA SER A 48 1.30 3.32 -15.95
C SER A 48 0.81 3.33 -14.52
N LEU A 49 -0.46 2.91 -14.31
CA LEU A 49 -1.10 2.75 -13.02
C LEU A 49 -1.33 1.27 -12.75
N TYR A 50 -1.05 0.83 -11.52
CA TYR A 50 -1.30 -0.53 -11.06
C TYR A 50 -2.17 -0.43 -9.81
N PHE A 51 -3.33 -1.08 -9.83
CA PHE A 51 -4.26 -1.08 -8.70
C PHE A 51 -4.22 -2.41 -7.98
N LEU A 52 -3.91 -2.36 -6.69
CA LEU A 52 -3.82 -3.53 -5.83
C LEU A 52 -4.70 -3.38 -4.59
N GLY A 53 -5.12 -4.49 -4.02
CA GLY A 53 -5.89 -4.50 -2.78
C GLY A 53 -6.15 -5.88 -2.23
N TYR A 54 -6.75 -5.93 -1.04
CA TYR A 54 -7.27 -7.17 -0.46
C TYR A 54 -8.72 -7.33 -0.92
N VAL A 55 -8.92 -8.19 -1.91
CA VAL A 55 -10.21 -8.39 -2.57
C VAL A 55 -10.99 -9.52 -1.90
N VAL A 56 -12.26 -9.24 -1.62
CA VAL A 56 -13.23 -10.27 -1.18
C VAL A 56 -14.23 -10.49 -2.31
N GLY A 57 -14.34 -11.74 -2.78
CA GLY A 57 -15.21 -12.10 -3.90
C GLY A 57 -14.51 -12.12 -5.26
N GLU A 58 -15.31 -12.12 -6.33
CA GLU A 58 -14.79 -12.23 -7.70
C GLU A 58 -14.54 -10.84 -8.31
N ILE A 59 -13.39 -10.69 -8.96
CA ILE A 59 -13.06 -9.52 -9.78
C ILE A 59 -13.73 -9.71 -11.15
N PRO A 60 -14.49 -8.73 -11.67
CA PRO A 60 -15.12 -8.82 -12.99
C PRO A 60 -14.08 -9.08 -14.10
N THR A 61 -14.38 -10.02 -14.98
CA THR A 61 -13.50 -10.38 -16.10
C THR A 61 -13.62 -9.40 -17.28
N ASP A 62 -14.80 -8.81 -17.49
CA ASP A 62 -14.98 -7.77 -18.50
C ASP A 62 -14.23 -6.49 -18.10
N PRO A 63 -13.36 -5.92 -18.95
CA PRO A 63 -12.52 -4.79 -18.58
C PRO A 63 -13.30 -3.54 -18.15
N LYS A 64 -14.43 -3.25 -18.80
CA LYS A 64 -15.25 -2.07 -18.48
C LYS A 64 -15.98 -2.25 -17.14
N ALA A 65 -16.52 -3.44 -16.91
CA ALA A 65 -17.16 -3.79 -15.65
C ALA A 65 -16.12 -3.79 -14.49
N ARG A 66 -14.92 -4.32 -14.75
CA ARG A 66 -13.80 -4.33 -13.78
C ARG A 66 -13.37 -2.91 -13.42
N ALA A 67 -13.17 -2.03 -14.39
CA ALA A 67 -12.82 -0.64 -14.12
C ALA A 67 -13.89 0.08 -13.30
N LYS A 68 -15.17 -0.10 -13.61
CA LYS A 68 -16.26 0.44 -12.81
C LYS A 68 -16.23 -0.11 -11.38
N TRP A 69 -16.16 -1.42 -11.23
CA TRP A 69 -16.10 -2.11 -9.93
C TRP A 69 -14.89 -1.62 -9.11
N LEU A 70 -13.71 -1.49 -9.72
CA LEU A 70 -12.49 -1.02 -9.08
C LEU A 70 -12.68 0.35 -8.42
N PHE A 71 -13.27 1.31 -9.13
CA PHE A 71 -13.48 2.66 -8.59
C PHE A 71 -14.65 2.75 -7.57
N GLU A 72 -15.38 1.68 -7.34
CA GLU A 72 -16.36 1.54 -6.25
C GLU A 72 -15.77 0.90 -4.99
N GLN A 73 -14.54 0.35 -5.05
CA GLN A 73 -13.88 -0.26 -3.89
C GLN A 73 -13.33 0.81 -2.94
N SER A 74 -12.93 0.36 -1.76
CA SER A 74 -12.25 1.19 -0.76
C SER A 74 -10.87 0.63 -0.41
N ALA A 75 -10.00 1.51 0.09
CA ALA A 75 -8.69 1.14 0.60
C ALA A 75 -7.79 0.42 -0.40
N LEU A 76 -7.89 0.78 -1.68
CA LEU A 76 -6.96 0.29 -2.71
C LEU A 76 -5.62 1.02 -2.63
N LEU A 77 -4.61 0.39 -3.18
CA LEU A 77 -3.32 1.00 -3.45
C LEU A 77 -3.18 1.22 -4.96
N GLU A 78 -2.94 2.47 -5.37
CA GLU A 78 -2.57 2.83 -6.74
C GLU A 78 -1.07 3.05 -6.79
N LEU A 79 -0.35 2.19 -7.51
CA LEU A 79 1.08 2.36 -7.76
C LEU A 79 1.26 3.03 -9.12
N THR A 80 1.88 4.21 -9.12
CA THR A 80 2.16 4.98 -10.34
C THR A 80 3.61 4.83 -10.75
N HIS A 81 3.86 4.25 -11.91
CA HIS A 81 5.17 4.13 -12.53
C HIS A 81 5.32 5.17 -13.63
N ASN A 82 6.27 6.08 -13.50
CA ASN A 82 6.68 6.99 -14.57
C ASN A 82 7.73 6.29 -15.44
N HIS A 83 7.43 6.08 -16.73
CA HIS A 83 8.27 5.29 -17.63
C HIS A 83 9.70 5.84 -17.69
N GLY A 84 10.68 4.97 -17.53
CA GLY A 84 12.11 5.31 -17.51
C GLY A 84 12.67 5.59 -16.11
N SER A 85 11.82 5.67 -15.07
CA SER A 85 12.31 5.86 -13.70
C SER A 85 13.14 4.67 -13.22
N GLU A 86 12.86 3.48 -13.72
CA GLU A 86 13.59 2.25 -13.41
C GLU A 86 15.07 2.30 -13.78
N ASP A 87 15.38 3.01 -14.85
CA ASP A 87 16.74 3.12 -15.40
C ASP A 87 17.50 4.39 -14.90
N ASP A 88 16.82 5.30 -14.22
CA ASP A 88 17.40 6.55 -13.74
C ASP A 88 17.96 6.40 -12.31
N PRO A 89 19.29 6.43 -12.11
CA PRO A 89 19.89 6.27 -10.79
C PRO A 89 19.58 7.42 -9.82
N ASP A 90 19.22 8.59 -10.32
CA ASP A 90 18.98 9.78 -9.52
C ASP A 90 17.54 9.85 -8.99
N ILE A 91 16.64 9.04 -9.54
CA ILE A 91 15.25 8.98 -9.06
C ILE A 91 15.14 8.17 -7.76
N SER A 92 14.65 8.84 -6.74
CA SER A 92 14.19 8.25 -5.47
C SER A 92 12.96 9.01 -4.97
N TYR A 93 12.16 8.36 -4.15
CA TYR A 93 10.95 8.97 -3.61
C TYR A 93 11.08 9.22 -2.12
N HIS A 94 10.71 10.43 -1.70
CA HIS A 94 10.70 10.82 -0.29
C HIS A 94 9.45 10.26 0.39
N ASN A 95 9.64 9.47 1.44
CA ASN A 95 8.54 8.80 2.16
C ASN A 95 7.83 9.70 3.19
N GLY A 96 8.34 10.89 3.45
CA GLY A 96 7.74 11.87 4.35
C GLY A 96 8.06 11.70 5.83
N ASN A 97 8.90 10.75 6.22
CA ASN A 97 9.24 10.51 7.63
C ASN A 97 10.48 11.30 8.10
N GLU A 98 11.22 11.88 7.17
CA GLU A 98 12.34 12.81 7.43
C GLU A 98 11.95 14.22 6.97
N ASP A 99 12.73 15.25 7.35
CA ASP A 99 12.44 16.63 6.95
C ASP A 99 12.74 16.86 5.45
N PRO A 100 11.82 17.56 4.77
CA PRO A 100 10.54 18.10 5.20
C PRO A 100 9.48 16.99 5.36
N ARG A 101 8.90 16.87 6.56
CA ARG A 101 7.92 15.81 6.86
C ARG A 101 6.62 16.02 6.10
N GLY A 102 6.02 14.91 5.64
CA GLY A 102 4.79 14.93 4.87
C GLY A 102 3.97 13.66 5.05
N PHE A 103 3.81 12.87 3.98
CA PHE A 103 3.22 11.53 4.05
C PHE A 103 3.96 10.71 5.13
N GLY A 104 3.37 9.74 5.73
CA GLY A 104 4.03 8.94 6.77
C GLY A 104 4.12 7.47 6.37
N HIS A 105 2.97 6.84 6.31
CA HIS A 105 2.87 5.41 6.03
C HIS A 105 1.45 5.04 5.60
N ILE A 106 1.31 3.84 5.06
CA ILE A 106 0.03 3.13 4.99
C ILE A 106 -0.02 2.07 6.09
N GLY A 107 -1.21 1.73 6.58
CA GLY A 107 -1.40 0.72 7.62
C GLY A 107 -2.07 -0.54 7.09
N ILE A 108 -1.54 -1.72 7.44
CA ILE A 108 -2.11 -3.02 7.13
C ILE A 108 -2.45 -3.74 8.43
N SER A 109 -3.73 -4.00 8.62
CA SER A 109 -4.21 -4.82 9.74
C SER A 109 -4.07 -6.30 9.42
N VAL A 110 -3.35 -7.02 10.28
CA VAL A 110 -3.13 -8.46 10.17
C VAL A 110 -3.72 -9.20 11.38
N PRO A 111 -4.07 -10.48 11.24
CA PRO A 111 -4.56 -11.27 12.38
C PRO A 111 -3.52 -11.42 13.49
N ASP A 112 -2.24 -11.59 13.12
CA ASP A 112 -1.11 -11.80 14.04
C ASP A 112 0.13 -11.09 13.52
N VAL A 113 0.59 -10.06 14.25
CA VAL A 113 1.76 -9.25 13.87
C VAL A 113 3.04 -10.07 13.89
N GLN A 114 3.22 -11.00 14.85
CA GLN A 114 4.43 -11.80 14.92
C GLN A 114 4.51 -12.78 13.74
N ALA A 115 3.40 -13.44 13.40
CA ALA A 115 3.34 -14.29 12.22
C ALA A 115 3.62 -13.53 10.92
N ALA A 116 3.10 -12.31 10.79
CA ALA A 116 3.41 -11.43 9.67
C ALA A 116 4.91 -11.07 9.63
N CYS A 117 5.51 -10.72 10.76
CA CYS A 117 6.96 -10.43 10.84
C CYS A 117 7.82 -11.63 10.45
N ASN A 118 7.47 -12.84 10.87
CA ASN A 118 8.17 -14.06 10.47
C ASN A 118 8.11 -14.28 8.96
N ARG A 119 6.97 -13.99 8.33
CA ARG A 119 6.82 -14.01 6.87
C ARG A 119 7.73 -12.98 6.19
N PHE A 120 7.78 -11.75 6.70
CA PHE A 120 8.62 -10.69 6.16
C PHE A 120 10.11 -11.01 6.29
N ASP A 121 10.55 -11.61 7.41
CA ASP A 121 11.92 -12.12 7.57
C ASP A 121 12.26 -13.19 6.52
N ALA A 122 11.35 -14.11 6.24
CA ALA A 122 11.55 -15.15 5.22
C ALA A 122 11.67 -14.58 3.79
N HIS A 123 11.10 -13.40 3.54
CA HIS A 123 11.21 -12.68 2.27
C HIS A 123 12.34 -11.62 2.25
N GLY A 124 13.11 -11.48 3.34
CA GLY A 124 14.20 -10.51 3.43
C GLY A 124 13.77 -9.05 3.45
N VAL A 125 12.57 -8.77 3.97
CA VAL A 125 12.02 -7.40 4.03
C VAL A 125 12.77 -6.55 5.06
N GLU A 126 13.04 -5.30 4.73
CA GLU A 126 13.67 -4.34 5.64
C GLU A 126 12.67 -3.84 6.70
N PHE A 127 13.04 -4.00 7.97
CA PHE A 127 12.28 -3.46 9.10
C PHE A 127 12.80 -2.08 9.50
N VAL A 128 11.88 -1.16 9.69
CA VAL A 128 12.12 0.12 10.37
C VAL A 128 12.00 -0.08 11.89
N LYS A 129 11.01 -0.88 12.31
CA LYS A 129 10.70 -1.18 13.70
C LYS A 129 10.10 -2.57 13.83
N ARG A 130 10.59 -3.34 14.79
CA ARG A 130 10.00 -4.64 15.16
C ARG A 130 8.97 -4.51 16.29
N PRO A 131 8.08 -5.50 16.50
CA PRO A 131 7.01 -5.41 17.50
C PRO A 131 7.50 -5.12 18.92
N ASP A 132 8.67 -5.60 19.27
CA ASP A 132 9.25 -5.45 20.61
C ASP A 132 10.13 -4.20 20.77
N ASP A 133 10.36 -3.45 19.70
CA ASP A 133 11.20 -2.25 19.73
C ASP A 133 10.42 -1.04 20.30
N GLY A 134 11.16 -0.20 21.02
CA GLY A 134 10.67 1.10 21.50
C GLY A 134 9.52 1.00 22.51
N GLN A 135 8.77 2.09 22.62
CA GLN A 135 7.67 2.21 23.60
C GLN A 135 6.31 1.70 23.07
N MET A 136 6.05 1.86 21.78
CA MET A 136 4.82 1.36 21.15
C MET A 136 5.01 -0.10 20.72
N LYS A 137 4.75 -1.03 21.64
CA LYS A 137 4.93 -2.46 21.39
C LYS A 137 3.72 -3.06 20.67
N GLY A 138 3.92 -4.20 20.01
CA GLY A 138 2.85 -4.95 19.37
C GLY A 138 2.47 -4.49 17.96
N LEU A 139 3.23 -3.53 17.39
CA LEU A 139 3.14 -3.15 15.97
C LEU A 139 4.54 -3.10 15.35
N ALA A 140 4.62 -3.28 14.04
CA ALA A 140 5.88 -3.20 13.30
C ALA A 140 5.79 -2.17 12.17
N PHE A 141 6.94 -1.72 11.71
CA PHE A 141 7.06 -0.94 10.47
C PHE A 141 8.07 -1.62 9.56
N ILE A 142 7.68 -1.81 8.32
CA ILE A 142 8.54 -2.32 7.25
C ILE A 142 8.68 -1.27 6.14
N LYS A 143 9.63 -1.49 5.23
CA LYS A 143 9.76 -0.68 4.01
C LYS A 143 9.38 -1.49 2.79
N ASP A 144 8.72 -0.81 1.85
CA ASP A 144 8.57 -1.32 0.49
C ASP A 144 9.87 -1.10 -0.34
N PRO A 145 9.94 -1.57 -1.60
CA PRO A 145 11.12 -1.40 -2.44
C PRO A 145 11.55 0.04 -2.73
N ASP A 146 10.65 1.01 -2.59
CA ASP A 146 10.89 2.43 -2.79
C ASP A 146 11.14 3.19 -1.48
N GLY A 147 11.10 2.49 -0.33
CA GLY A 147 11.37 3.03 0.99
C GLY A 147 10.14 3.63 1.68
N TYR A 148 8.94 3.47 1.15
CA TYR A 148 7.72 3.85 1.87
C TYR A 148 7.50 2.95 3.09
N TRP A 149 7.08 3.57 4.19
CA TRP A 149 6.80 2.82 5.40
C TRP A 149 5.41 2.19 5.34
N ILE A 150 5.33 0.97 5.86
CA ILE A 150 4.09 0.22 6.02
C ILE A 150 3.98 -0.20 7.47
N GLU A 151 2.96 0.30 8.17
CA GLU A 151 2.63 -0.13 9.52
C GLU A 151 1.91 -1.47 9.48
N ILE A 152 2.38 -2.40 10.30
CA ILE A 152 1.78 -3.72 10.49
C ILE A 152 1.20 -3.76 11.90
N LEU A 153 -0.11 -3.89 12.00
CA LEU A 153 -0.85 -3.82 13.25
C LEU A 153 -1.90 -4.92 13.34
N SER A 154 -2.39 -5.20 14.53
CA SER A 154 -3.59 -6.01 14.71
C SER A 154 -4.65 -5.21 15.45
N SER A 155 -5.91 -5.44 15.11
CA SER A 155 -7.04 -4.72 15.71
C SER A 155 -7.07 -4.88 17.23
N GLN A 156 -6.79 -6.07 17.75
CA GLN A 156 -6.77 -6.36 19.18
C GLN A 156 -5.55 -5.71 19.86
N GLY A 157 -4.36 -5.84 19.27
CA GLY A 157 -3.13 -5.28 19.82
C GLY A 157 -3.18 -3.76 19.90
N LEU A 158 -3.61 -3.11 18.81
CA LEU A 158 -3.71 -1.66 18.76
C LEU A 158 -4.80 -1.12 19.71
N ALA A 159 -5.95 -1.78 19.81
CA ALA A 159 -7.00 -1.39 20.76
C ALA A 159 -6.50 -1.39 22.21
N THR A 160 -5.70 -2.40 22.59
CA THR A 160 -5.07 -2.44 23.91
C THR A 160 -4.04 -1.32 24.10
N LEU A 161 -3.23 -1.05 23.08
CA LEU A 161 -2.19 -0.02 23.15
C LEU A 161 -2.74 1.40 23.34
N VAL A 162 -3.86 1.75 22.67
CA VAL A 162 -4.41 3.12 22.65
C VAL A 162 -5.47 3.38 23.73
N ARG A 163 -5.99 2.33 24.39
CA ARG A 163 -7.08 2.40 25.36
C ARG A 163 -6.80 1.69 26.69
N GLY A 164 -5.63 1.05 26.81
CA GLY A 164 -5.19 0.30 27.98
C GLY A 164 -4.86 1.09 29.24
#